data_d7584bfcaf3727b826f098b1232b47a5
#
_entry.id   d7584bfcaf3727b826f098b1232b47a5
#
_cell.length_a   1.000
_cell.length_b   1.000
_cell.length_c   1.000
_cell.angle_alpha   90.00
_cell.angle_beta   90.00
_cell.angle_gamma   90.00
#
_symmetry.space_group_name_H-M   'P 1'
#
loop_
_entity.id
_entity.type
_entity.pdbx_description
1 polymer ?
#
loop_
_entity_poly.entity_id
_entity_poly.type
_entity_poly.pdbx_seq_one_letter_code
_entity_poly.pdbx_strand_id
1 'polypeptide(L)'
;MKNIALICILAIIVVLVIIREVPAQEIDIPSDIHDLSENEVTWNSYTFPGFYYDIDNDIGTETLTFRLSDISQDWASAVLSDQPDVNGNRGAVYTTEALPVEFSFGPWGQYELIGFLGGDYFAAYDSNATDDMNATGQSVPLLYDKSDDRNLMDNGQISEILIDDDTEQTFNSSNPLELEEGYNLSIKSVDADSNKVYVELSKNGQVVDSKVIQPSIENANIGDETYYYKKDIGNTKGIVIIAVHFKNVFDSANNIATVDGVFQISDTPTSIATGQQYDKMSIRSVDPTTMTVVMDNKDNPITLSKDKDIKLMDDFY
;
A
#
# COMPACT_ATOMS: atom_id res chain seq x y z
N MET A 1 -32.67 -44.77 14.88
CA MET A 1 -31.68 -44.17 13.96
C MET A 1 -32.19 -42.97 13.14
N LYS A 2 -33.45 -42.94 12.69
CA LYS A 2 -34.01 -41.77 11.93
C LYS A 2 -34.10 -40.46 12.77
N ASN A 3 -34.35 -40.56 14.06
CA ASN A 3 -34.53 -39.36 14.91
C ASN A 3 -33.21 -38.70 15.33
N ILE A 4 -32.10 -39.46 15.35
CA ILE A 4 -30.78 -38.91 15.69
C ILE A 4 -30.24 -38.07 14.49
N ALA A 5 -30.44 -38.55 13.26
CA ALA A 5 -30.05 -37.79 12.06
C ALA A 5 -30.79 -36.44 11.92
N LEU A 6 -32.10 -36.44 12.30
CA LEU A 6 -32.90 -35.22 12.23
C LEU A 6 -32.45 -34.20 13.29
N ILE A 7 -32.06 -34.63 14.50
CA ILE A 7 -31.56 -33.73 15.55
C ILE A 7 -30.19 -33.15 15.19
N CYS A 8 -29.31 -33.93 14.54
CA CYS A 8 -28.02 -33.43 14.09
C CYS A 8 -28.16 -32.42 12.95
N ILE A 9 -29.10 -32.61 12.01
CA ILE A 9 -29.38 -31.65 10.93
C ILE A 9 -29.98 -30.36 11.50
N LEU A 10 -30.88 -30.45 12.48
CA LEU A 10 -31.41 -29.26 13.16
C LEU A 10 -30.36 -28.50 13.97
N ALA A 11 -29.42 -29.21 14.61
CA ALA A 11 -28.32 -28.59 15.36
C ALA A 11 -27.33 -27.87 14.41
N ILE A 12 -27.06 -28.43 13.23
CA ILE A 12 -26.21 -27.79 12.21
C ILE A 12 -26.89 -26.56 11.63
N ILE A 13 -28.20 -26.59 11.38
CA ILE A 13 -28.95 -25.42 10.89
C ILE A 13 -29.03 -24.32 11.95
N VAL A 14 -29.14 -24.65 13.23
CA VAL A 14 -29.13 -23.66 14.33
C VAL A 14 -27.75 -23.02 14.52
N VAL A 15 -26.68 -23.77 14.30
CA VAL A 15 -25.30 -23.20 14.36
C VAL A 15 -25.00 -22.31 13.17
N LEU A 16 -25.54 -22.61 11.98
CA LEU A 16 -25.37 -21.77 10.78
C LEU A 16 -26.18 -20.46 10.81
N VAL A 17 -27.20 -20.35 11.69
CA VAL A 17 -28.03 -19.12 11.81
C VAL A 17 -27.50 -18.14 12.87
N ILE A 18 -26.43 -18.51 13.63
CA ILE A 18 -25.89 -17.66 14.71
C ILE A 18 -24.59 -16.93 14.28
N ILE A 19 -24.15 -17.05 13.03
CA ILE A 19 -23.17 -16.07 12.52
C ILE A 19 -23.96 -14.78 12.23
N ARG A 20 -24.28 -14.03 13.27
CA ARG A 20 -24.62 -12.62 13.12
C ARG A 20 -23.32 -11.94 12.69
N GLU A 21 -23.30 -11.46 11.47
CA GLU A 21 -22.38 -10.40 11.11
C GLU A 21 -22.56 -9.31 12.17
N VAL A 22 -21.56 -9.12 13.01
CA VAL A 22 -21.51 -7.93 13.87
C VAL A 22 -21.31 -6.79 12.87
N PRO A 23 -22.25 -5.87 12.72
CA PRO A 23 -22.01 -4.73 11.83
C PRO A 23 -20.73 -4.05 12.32
N ALA A 24 -19.83 -3.75 11.38
CA ALA A 24 -18.67 -2.93 11.69
C ALA A 24 -19.19 -1.67 12.40
N GLN A 25 -18.69 -1.43 13.60
CA GLN A 25 -19.06 -0.23 14.33
C GLN A 25 -18.28 0.90 13.68
N GLU A 26 -18.98 1.82 13.05
CA GLU A 26 -18.39 3.07 12.59
C GLU A 26 -17.83 3.82 13.80
N ILE A 27 -16.54 4.13 13.76
CA ILE A 27 -15.85 4.87 14.81
C ILE A 27 -15.49 6.24 14.24
N ASP A 28 -16.12 7.28 14.76
CA ASP A 28 -15.71 8.64 14.44
C ASP A 28 -14.41 8.96 15.20
N ILE A 29 -13.35 9.26 14.46
CA ILE A 29 -12.08 9.70 15.03
C ILE A 29 -11.96 11.21 14.77
N PRO A 30 -12.14 12.06 15.79
CA PRO A 30 -12.04 13.50 15.60
C PRO A 30 -10.57 13.92 15.41
N SER A 31 -10.36 14.83 14.47
CA SER A 31 -9.10 15.56 14.34
C SER A 31 -8.99 16.68 15.37
N ASP A 32 -7.86 17.37 15.39
CA ASP A 32 -7.73 18.63 16.11
C ASP A 32 -8.78 19.64 15.62
N ILE A 33 -9.48 20.26 16.57
CA ILE A 33 -10.50 21.27 16.28
C ILE A 33 -9.81 22.62 16.13
N HIS A 34 -9.96 23.23 14.97
CA HIS A 34 -9.44 24.56 14.70
C HIS A 34 -10.56 25.62 14.73
N ASP A 35 -10.22 26.80 15.22
CA ASP A 35 -11.10 27.95 15.15
C ASP A 35 -11.00 28.58 13.76
N LEU A 36 -12.12 28.71 13.06
CA LEU A 36 -12.21 29.33 11.75
C LEU A 36 -11.88 30.85 11.76
N SER A 37 -11.47 31.43 12.89
CA SER A 37 -10.94 32.78 12.97
C SER A 37 -9.55 32.92 12.30
N GLU A 38 -8.87 31.80 12.04
CA GLU A 38 -7.61 31.77 11.30
C GLU A 38 -7.86 31.79 9.78
N ASN A 39 -7.03 32.56 9.05
CA ASN A 39 -7.15 32.64 7.60
C ASN A 39 -6.71 31.34 6.89
N GLU A 40 -5.95 30.52 7.57
CA GLU A 40 -5.43 29.24 7.06
C GLU A 40 -5.36 28.24 8.21
N VAL A 41 -5.86 27.04 7.96
CA VAL A 41 -5.83 25.90 8.87
C VAL A 41 -5.27 24.71 8.14
N THR A 42 -4.30 24.03 8.74
CA THR A 42 -3.66 22.86 8.13
C THR A 42 -3.70 21.67 9.08
N TRP A 43 -4.19 20.54 8.59
CA TRP A 43 -4.05 19.22 9.21
C TRP A 43 -2.98 18.43 8.48
N ASN A 44 -2.26 17.63 9.22
CA ASN A 44 -1.27 16.67 8.73
C ASN A 44 -1.42 15.34 9.49
N SER A 45 -0.60 14.36 9.18
CA SER A 45 -0.67 13.03 9.79
C SER A 45 -0.49 13.00 11.31
N TYR A 46 0.05 14.05 11.92
CA TYR A 46 0.16 14.15 13.39
C TYR A 46 -1.07 14.75 14.06
N THR A 47 -1.85 15.54 13.32
CA THR A 47 -3.01 16.28 13.83
C THR A 47 -4.34 15.76 13.32
N PHE A 48 -4.31 14.88 12.31
CA PHE A 48 -5.48 14.24 11.73
C PHE A 48 -5.28 12.74 11.62
N PRO A 49 -5.87 11.95 12.55
CA PRO A 49 -5.66 10.49 12.59
C PRO A 49 -6.30 9.72 11.42
N GLY A 50 -7.00 10.39 10.52
CA GLY A 50 -7.47 9.82 9.26
C GLY A 50 -6.40 9.73 8.18
N PHE A 51 -5.29 10.47 8.31
CA PHE A 51 -4.16 10.36 7.40
C PHE A 51 -3.23 9.23 7.78
N TYR A 52 -2.60 8.62 6.78
CA TYR A 52 -1.60 7.59 7.01
C TYR A 52 -0.41 8.13 7.83
N TYR A 53 -0.01 7.35 8.81
CA TYR A 53 1.16 7.64 9.64
C TYR A 53 1.92 6.35 9.92
N ASP A 54 3.13 6.26 9.41
CA ASP A 54 4.07 5.19 9.72
C ASP A 54 4.71 5.46 11.08
N ILE A 55 4.34 4.65 12.07
CA ILE A 55 4.79 4.82 13.45
C ILE A 55 6.24 4.36 13.66
N ASP A 56 6.73 3.45 12.84
CA ASP A 56 8.07 2.88 12.95
C ASP A 56 9.13 3.82 12.38
N ASN A 57 8.78 4.51 11.30
CA ASN A 57 9.64 5.47 10.61
C ASN A 57 9.37 6.93 10.99
N ASP A 58 8.32 7.22 11.80
CA ASP A 58 7.86 8.57 12.14
C ASP A 58 7.55 9.41 10.87
N ILE A 59 6.86 8.81 9.91
CA ILE A 59 6.59 9.40 8.60
C ILE A 59 5.09 9.59 8.38
N GLY A 60 4.72 10.80 7.96
CA GLY A 60 3.42 11.12 7.42
C GLY A 60 3.57 12.06 6.23
N THR A 61 2.89 11.76 5.13
CA THR A 61 3.08 12.43 3.85
C THR A 61 1.95 13.38 3.50
N GLU A 62 0.80 13.24 4.14
CA GLU A 62 -0.45 13.90 3.78
C GLU A 62 -0.65 15.22 4.54
N THR A 63 -1.14 16.23 3.83
CA THR A 63 -1.59 17.50 4.40
C THR A 63 -2.89 17.97 3.76
N LEU A 64 -3.77 18.55 4.56
CA LEU A 64 -5.00 19.20 4.12
C LEU A 64 -5.04 20.62 4.67
N THR A 65 -5.05 21.58 3.79
CA THR A 65 -5.06 23.01 4.13
C THR A 65 -6.36 23.65 3.67
N PHE A 66 -7.07 24.29 4.60
CA PHE A 66 -8.19 25.17 4.29
C PHE A 66 -7.73 26.62 4.32
N ARG A 67 -7.98 27.35 3.25
CA ARG A 67 -7.74 28.78 3.15
C ARG A 67 -9.06 29.53 3.10
N LEU A 68 -9.30 30.27 4.18
CA LEU A 68 -10.51 31.05 4.40
C LEU A 68 -10.17 32.51 4.14
N SER A 69 -10.60 33.07 3.01
CA SER A 69 -10.47 34.52 2.81
C SER A 69 -11.76 35.21 3.10
N ASP A 70 -11.69 36.34 3.85
CA ASP A 70 -12.79 37.24 4.16
C ASP A 70 -14.05 36.54 4.68
N ILE A 71 -13.93 35.87 5.82
CA ILE A 71 -15.10 35.53 6.62
C ILE A 71 -15.63 36.86 7.16
N SER A 72 -16.55 37.49 6.42
CA SER A 72 -17.43 38.52 7.00
C SER A 72 -18.10 37.87 8.24
N GLN A 73 -18.18 38.59 9.33
CA GLN A 73 -18.57 38.15 10.69
C GLN A 73 -19.87 37.37 10.84
N ASP A 74 -20.44 36.83 9.76
CA ASP A 74 -21.65 36.04 9.77
C ASP A 74 -21.31 34.55 9.52
N TRP A 75 -21.02 33.85 10.61
CA TRP A 75 -20.61 32.43 10.69
C TRP A 75 -21.66 31.44 10.16
N ALA A 76 -22.78 31.94 9.64
CA ALA A 76 -23.87 31.07 9.21
C ALA A 76 -23.58 30.32 7.90
N SER A 77 -22.65 30.78 7.07
CA SER A 77 -22.25 30.10 5.85
C SER A 77 -20.90 30.61 5.33
N ALA A 78 -19.82 29.93 5.67
CA ALA A 78 -18.53 30.13 4.98
C ALA A 78 -18.54 29.33 3.68
N VAL A 79 -18.24 29.96 2.56
CA VAL A 79 -18.08 29.28 1.28
C VAL A 79 -16.58 29.13 1.02
N LEU A 80 -16.09 27.89 1.02
CA LEU A 80 -14.81 27.56 0.47
C LEU A 80 -14.94 27.68 -1.06
N SER A 81 -14.75 28.89 -1.60
CA SER A 81 -15.07 29.17 -2.99
C SER A 81 -13.86 29.02 -3.90
N ASP A 82 -14.19 28.66 -5.12
CA ASP A 82 -13.40 28.39 -6.29
C ASP A 82 -12.69 29.60 -6.91
N GLN A 83 -12.87 30.81 -6.37
CA GLN A 83 -12.21 31.99 -6.93
C GLN A 83 -10.80 32.10 -6.36
N PRO A 84 -9.77 31.82 -7.15
CA PRO A 84 -8.42 32.08 -6.70
C PRO A 84 -8.29 33.56 -6.34
N ASP A 85 -7.70 33.84 -5.18
CA ASP A 85 -7.20 35.17 -4.94
C ASP A 85 -6.09 35.48 -5.98
N VAL A 86 -5.56 36.70 -5.96
CA VAL A 86 -4.46 37.10 -6.85
C VAL A 86 -3.19 36.19 -6.71
N ASN A 87 -3.16 35.29 -5.74
CA ASN A 87 -2.10 34.31 -5.48
C ASN A 87 -2.54 32.84 -5.69
N GLY A 88 -3.77 32.59 -6.13
CA GLY A 88 -4.20 31.28 -6.63
C GLY A 88 -4.76 30.29 -5.61
N ASN A 89 -4.95 30.63 -4.32
CA ASN A 89 -5.13 29.64 -3.27
C ASN A 89 -6.31 29.94 -2.34
N ARG A 90 -7.54 29.68 -2.78
CA ARG A 90 -8.73 29.65 -1.91
C ARG A 90 -9.35 28.26 -1.91
N GLY A 91 -9.88 27.83 -0.75
CA GLY A 91 -10.58 26.57 -0.62
C GLY A 91 -9.78 25.50 0.12
N ALA A 92 -10.12 24.26 -0.13
CA ALA A 92 -9.41 23.11 0.39
C ALA A 92 -8.32 22.68 -0.60
N VAL A 93 -7.12 22.46 -0.09
CA VAL A 93 -5.99 21.93 -0.84
C VAL A 93 -5.42 20.74 -0.06
N TYR A 94 -5.44 19.60 -0.68
CA TYR A 94 -4.79 18.39 -0.18
C TYR A 94 -3.49 18.17 -0.95
N THR A 95 -2.43 17.89 -0.24
CA THR A 95 -1.11 17.59 -0.83
C THR A 95 -0.52 16.38 -0.14
N THR A 96 0.05 15.49 -0.93
CA THR A 96 0.88 14.39 -0.43
C THR A 96 2.15 14.27 -1.27
N GLU A 97 3.25 13.89 -0.62
CA GLU A 97 4.57 13.74 -1.24
C GLU A 97 5.15 12.40 -0.81
N ALA A 98 5.56 11.57 -1.78
CA ALA A 98 6.20 10.31 -1.45
C ALA A 98 7.57 10.52 -0.79
N LEU A 99 7.87 9.69 0.18
CA LEU A 99 9.12 9.72 0.93
C LEU A 99 9.80 8.34 0.87
N PRO A 100 11.13 8.28 0.82
CA PRO A 100 11.86 7.03 0.84
C PRO A 100 11.75 6.37 2.22
N VAL A 101 11.36 5.11 2.24
CA VAL A 101 11.31 4.25 3.43
C VAL A 101 12.09 2.96 3.17
N GLU A 102 12.72 2.41 4.21
CA GLU A 102 13.34 1.11 4.11
C GLU A 102 12.29 0.00 4.05
N PHE A 103 12.53 -1.04 3.23
CA PHE A 103 11.74 -2.26 3.37
C PHE A 103 11.89 -2.83 4.77
N SER A 104 10.86 -3.48 5.31
CA SER A 104 10.98 -4.23 6.57
C SER A 104 12.13 -5.22 6.51
N PHE A 105 12.32 -5.91 5.37
CA PHE A 105 13.55 -6.64 5.11
C PHE A 105 14.61 -5.68 4.54
N GLY A 106 15.34 -4.99 5.41
CA GLY A 106 16.31 -3.92 5.10
C GLY A 106 17.30 -4.20 3.97
N PRO A 107 17.80 -5.47 3.76
CA PRO A 107 18.68 -5.76 2.64
C PRO A 107 18.11 -5.51 1.24
N TRP A 108 16.80 -5.35 1.08
CA TRP A 108 16.20 -4.92 -0.19
C TRP A 108 16.34 -3.42 -0.47
N GLY A 109 16.76 -2.63 0.53
CA GLY A 109 16.96 -1.19 0.41
C GLY A 109 15.71 -0.38 0.71
N GLN A 110 15.34 0.56 -0.16
CA GLN A 110 14.25 1.52 0.09
C GLN A 110 13.27 1.57 -1.10
N TYR A 111 12.07 2.04 -0.86
CA TYR A 111 11.08 2.39 -1.86
C TYR A 111 10.41 3.73 -1.49
N GLU A 112 9.71 4.33 -2.44
CA GLU A 112 8.97 5.58 -2.24
C GLU A 112 7.55 5.25 -1.75
N LEU A 113 7.29 5.54 -0.46
CA LEU A 113 5.98 5.40 0.17
C LEU A 113 5.22 6.72 0.06
N ILE A 114 3.96 6.65 -0.33
CA ILE A 114 3.05 7.79 -0.34
C ILE A 114 1.76 7.43 0.41
N GLY A 115 1.42 8.22 1.42
CA GLY A 115 0.07 8.18 1.99
C GLY A 115 -0.90 8.82 1.01
N PHE A 116 -2.03 8.20 0.76
CA PHE A 116 -3.05 8.78 -0.10
C PHE A 116 -4.44 8.43 0.42
N LEU A 117 -5.18 9.47 0.84
CA LEU A 117 -6.51 9.33 1.43
C LEU A 117 -6.53 8.35 2.62
N GLY A 118 -5.47 8.40 3.44
CA GLY A 118 -5.32 7.60 4.65
C GLY A 118 -4.77 6.19 4.45
N GLY A 119 -4.61 5.72 3.23
CA GLY A 119 -3.94 4.44 2.91
C GLY A 119 -2.46 4.62 2.60
N ASP A 120 -1.71 3.54 2.68
CA ASP A 120 -0.29 3.45 2.34
C ASP A 120 -0.09 2.85 0.96
N TYR A 121 0.67 3.56 0.14
CA TYR A 121 0.88 3.18 -1.25
C TYR A 121 2.35 3.19 -1.62
N PHE A 122 2.70 2.24 -2.45
CA PHE A 122 3.95 2.21 -3.20
C PHE A 122 3.84 3.16 -4.40
N ALA A 123 4.79 4.07 -4.52
CA ALA A 123 4.89 5.00 -5.65
C ALA A 123 6.01 4.62 -6.62
N ALA A 124 7.18 4.25 -6.11
CA ALA A 124 8.33 3.88 -6.92
C ALA A 124 9.37 3.08 -6.12
N TYR A 125 10.28 2.40 -6.82
CA TYR A 125 11.56 1.97 -6.24
C TYR A 125 12.53 3.15 -6.20
N ASP A 126 13.19 3.37 -5.06
CA ASP A 126 14.26 4.38 -4.97
C ASP A 126 15.43 3.99 -5.86
N SER A 127 16.03 4.98 -6.49
CA SER A 127 17.19 4.78 -7.39
C SER A 127 18.47 4.34 -6.68
N ASN A 128 18.56 4.60 -5.37
CA ASN A 128 19.73 4.28 -4.57
C ASN A 128 19.60 2.97 -3.79
N ALA A 129 18.40 2.44 -3.71
CA ALA A 129 18.01 1.45 -2.72
C ALA A 129 18.10 0.01 -3.18
N THR A 130 18.28 -0.22 -4.44
CA THR A 130 18.25 -1.57 -5.00
C THR A 130 19.59 -2.01 -5.53
N ASP A 131 20.63 -1.31 -5.09
CA ASP A 131 22.00 -1.63 -5.46
C ASP A 131 22.62 -2.55 -4.42
N ASP A 132 22.48 -3.86 -4.59
CA ASP A 132 23.30 -4.81 -3.87
C ASP A 132 24.76 -4.73 -4.38
N MET A 133 25.72 -4.78 -3.45
CA MET A 133 27.12 -4.91 -3.81
C MET A 133 27.43 -6.40 -4.02
N ASN A 134 27.59 -6.80 -5.27
CA ASN A 134 28.12 -8.14 -5.54
C ASN A 134 29.52 -8.33 -4.93
N ALA A 135 29.99 -9.57 -4.86
CA ALA A 135 31.32 -9.93 -4.32
C ALA A 135 32.48 -9.16 -4.96
N THR A 136 32.27 -8.45 -6.07
CA THR A 136 33.27 -7.61 -6.76
C THR A 136 33.10 -6.12 -6.43
N GLY A 137 32.18 -5.75 -5.56
CA GLY A 137 31.92 -4.36 -5.19
C GLY A 137 31.18 -3.55 -6.27
N GLN A 138 30.54 -4.22 -7.23
CA GLN A 138 29.67 -3.57 -8.21
C GLN A 138 28.24 -3.55 -7.70
N SER A 139 27.62 -2.39 -7.81
CA SER A 139 26.23 -2.16 -7.53
C SER A 139 25.36 -2.91 -8.54
N VAL A 140 24.49 -3.79 -8.06
CA VAL A 140 23.58 -4.59 -8.88
C VAL A 140 22.15 -4.29 -8.46
N PRO A 141 21.26 -3.90 -9.39
CA PRO A 141 19.86 -3.70 -9.06
C PRO A 141 19.25 -4.98 -8.48
N LEU A 142 18.59 -4.89 -7.34
CA LEU A 142 18.06 -6.06 -6.66
C LEU A 142 16.62 -6.38 -7.11
N LEU A 143 15.72 -5.43 -6.99
CA LEU A 143 14.30 -5.63 -7.30
C LEU A 143 13.88 -5.06 -8.65
N TYR A 144 14.69 -4.24 -9.29
CA TYR A 144 14.42 -3.75 -10.64
C TYR A 144 15.69 -3.81 -11.53
N ASP A 145 15.51 -4.01 -12.82
CA ASP A 145 16.56 -3.80 -13.81
C ASP A 145 16.57 -2.33 -14.24
N LYS A 146 17.75 -1.75 -14.53
CA LYS A 146 17.89 -0.36 -15.02
C LYS A 146 17.10 -0.09 -16.32
N SER A 147 16.69 -1.12 -17.01
CA SER A 147 15.84 -1.05 -18.22
C SER A 147 14.34 -1.12 -17.91
N ASP A 148 13.94 -1.50 -16.69
CA ASP A 148 12.55 -1.57 -16.29
C ASP A 148 12.04 -0.20 -15.84
N ASP A 149 10.73 0.02 -15.97
CA ASP A 149 10.05 1.13 -15.33
C ASP A 149 10.07 0.89 -13.81
N ARG A 150 10.22 1.95 -13.04
CA ARG A 150 10.29 1.86 -11.57
C ARG A 150 9.35 2.79 -10.84
N ASN A 151 8.73 3.72 -11.56
CA ASN A 151 7.91 4.79 -11.02
C ASN A 151 6.48 4.69 -11.57
N LEU A 152 5.53 4.35 -10.70
CA LEU A 152 4.12 4.28 -11.07
C LEU A 152 3.53 5.67 -11.33
N MET A 153 4.04 6.71 -10.66
CA MET A 153 3.54 8.07 -10.79
C MET A 153 3.79 8.68 -12.18
N ASP A 154 4.79 8.18 -12.94
CA ASP A 154 5.00 8.57 -14.34
C ASP A 154 3.76 8.30 -15.20
N ASN A 155 2.96 7.32 -14.81
CA ASN A 155 1.72 6.95 -15.47
C ASN A 155 0.45 7.34 -14.69
N GLY A 156 0.59 8.22 -13.67
CA GLY A 156 -0.52 8.66 -12.83
C GLY A 156 -1.14 7.53 -12.00
N GLN A 157 -0.31 6.66 -11.45
CA GLN A 157 -0.72 5.50 -10.68
C GLN A 157 0.09 5.37 -9.40
N ILE A 158 -0.49 4.72 -8.40
CA ILE A 158 0.14 4.22 -7.16
C ILE A 158 -0.46 2.85 -6.86
N SER A 159 0.18 2.05 -6.03
CA SER A 159 -0.31 0.71 -5.71
C SER A 159 -0.30 0.48 -4.20
N GLU A 160 -1.42 0.00 -3.66
CA GLU A 160 -1.55 -0.26 -2.21
C GLU A 160 -0.49 -1.27 -1.76
N ILE A 161 0.15 -1.00 -0.61
CA ILE A 161 1.08 -1.91 0.04
C ILE A 161 0.24 -2.91 0.83
N LEU A 162 0.34 -4.19 0.49
CA LEU A 162 -0.45 -5.25 1.09
C LEU A 162 0.33 -6.00 2.17
N ILE A 163 1.64 -6.15 1.98
CA ILE A 163 2.55 -6.81 2.91
C ILE A 163 3.91 -6.12 2.82
N ASP A 164 4.48 -5.76 3.97
CA ASP A 164 5.89 -5.45 4.15
C ASP A 164 6.29 -5.98 5.54
N ASP A 165 6.85 -7.20 5.61
CA ASP A 165 7.05 -7.95 6.85
C ASP A 165 8.38 -8.71 6.81
N ASP A 166 9.20 -8.55 7.85
CA ASP A 166 10.46 -9.27 8.08
C ASP A 166 10.35 -10.37 9.15
N THR A 167 9.14 -10.65 9.63
CA THR A 167 8.88 -11.71 10.60
C THR A 167 9.21 -13.07 9.99
N GLU A 168 10.07 -13.83 10.67
CA GLU A 168 10.42 -15.18 10.23
C GLU A 168 9.21 -16.09 10.19
N GLN A 169 8.92 -16.65 9.02
CA GLN A 169 7.81 -17.55 8.76
C GLN A 169 8.31 -18.86 8.15
N THR A 170 7.63 -19.96 8.48
CA THR A 170 7.94 -21.28 7.93
C THR A 170 6.74 -21.84 7.19
N PHE A 171 6.95 -22.28 5.96
CA PHE A 171 5.94 -22.94 5.15
C PHE A 171 6.47 -24.22 4.51
N ASN A 172 5.61 -25.05 3.92
CA ASN A 172 6.00 -26.35 3.38
C ASN A 172 5.15 -26.71 2.15
N SER A 173 5.51 -27.85 1.52
CA SER A 173 4.82 -28.30 0.31
C SER A 173 3.32 -28.60 0.49
N SER A 174 2.83 -28.81 1.71
CA SER A 174 1.41 -29.05 2.01
C SER A 174 0.67 -27.78 2.41
N ASN A 175 1.37 -26.80 3.00
CA ASN A 175 0.85 -25.51 3.41
C ASN A 175 1.68 -24.41 2.73
N PRO A 176 1.21 -23.84 1.63
CA PRO A 176 1.92 -22.78 0.92
C PRO A 176 2.00 -21.49 1.77
N LEU A 177 2.89 -20.59 1.40
CA LEU A 177 2.89 -19.22 1.90
C LEU A 177 1.69 -18.50 1.27
N GLU A 178 0.72 -18.14 2.11
CA GLU A 178 -0.44 -17.36 1.69
C GLU A 178 -0.04 -15.89 1.56
N LEU A 179 -0.38 -15.30 0.43
CA LEU A 179 -0.18 -13.91 0.09
C LEU A 179 -1.53 -13.26 -0.20
N GLU A 180 -1.56 -11.95 -0.32
CA GLU A 180 -2.79 -11.22 -0.56
C GLU A 180 -3.31 -11.36 -2.01
N GLU A 181 -4.52 -10.90 -2.28
CA GLU A 181 -5.20 -10.94 -3.58
C GLU A 181 -5.27 -12.33 -4.22
N GLY A 182 -5.28 -13.39 -3.39
CA GLY A 182 -5.38 -14.79 -3.83
C GLY A 182 -4.09 -15.37 -4.40
N TYR A 183 -2.95 -14.72 -4.16
CA TYR A 183 -1.64 -15.28 -4.46
C TYR A 183 -1.21 -16.30 -3.39
N ASN A 184 -0.50 -17.34 -3.82
CA ASN A 184 0.06 -18.37 -2.96
C ASN A 184 1.41 -18.84 -3.53
N LEU A 185 2.46 -18.88 -2.70
CA LEU A 185 3.77 -19.39 -3.09
C LEU A 185 3.95 -20.81 -2.51
N SER A 186 4.08 -21.79 -3.39
CA SER A 186 4.16 -23.22 -3.03
C SER A 186 5.54 -23.79 -3.30
N ILE A 187 6.05 -24.62 -2.39
CA ILE A 187 7.25 -25.44 -2.62
C ILE A 187 6.86 -26.69 -3.41
N LYS A 188 7.55 -26.94 -4.52
CA LYS A 188 7.35 -28.15 -5.33
C LYS A 188 8.43 -29.19 -5.11
N SER A 189 9.67 -28.75 -4.96
CA SER A 189 10.77 -29.65 -4.64
C SER A 189 11.90 -28.89 -3.95
N VAL A 190 12.67 -29.61 -3.15
CA VAL A 190 13.92 -29.15 -2.54
C VAL A 190 15.02 -30.09 -2.99
N ASP A 191 16.16 -29.55 -3.38
CA ASP A 191 17.40 -30.27 -3.60
C ASP A 191 18.39 -29.86 -2.52
N ALA A 192 18.50 -30.69 -1.48
CA ALA A 192 19.35 -30.44 -0.32
C ALA A 192 20.85 -30.46 -0.67
N ASP A 193 21.25 -31.25 -1.66
CA ASP A 193 22.67 -31.37 -2.05
C ASP A 193 23.18 -30.07 -2.71
N SER A 194 22.33 -29.37 -3.44
CA SER A 194 22.64 -28.11 -4.09
C SER A 194 22.01 -26.89 -3.39
N ASN A 195 21.31 -27.09 -2.28
CA ASN A 195 20.60 -26.06 -1.53
C ASN A 195 19.65 -25.22 -2.40
N LYS A 196 18.82 -25.88 -3.21
CA LYS A 196 17.89 -25.25 -4.14
C LYS A 196 16.46 -25.62 -3.79
N VAL A 197 15.58 -24.65 -3.98
CA VAL A 197 14.13 -24.86 -3.88
C VAL A 197 13.45 -24.43 -5.18
N TYR A 198 12.61 -25.31 -5.71
CA TYR A 198 11.73 -24.97 -6.81
C TYR A 198 10.37 -24.57 -6.25
N VAL A 199 9.94 -23.36 -6.58
CA VAL A 199 8.67 -22.77 -6.12
C VAL A 199 7.77 -22.42 -7.30
N GLU A 200 6.47 -22.46 -7.06
CA GLU A 200 5.45 -21.99 -8.00
C GLU A 200 4.55 -20.97 -7.30
N LEU A 201 4.37 -19.83 -7.97
CA LEU A 201 3.37 -18.84 -7.59
C LEU A 201 2.06 -19.15 -8.31
N SER A 202 0.98 -19.18 -7.57
CA SER A 202 -0.37 -19.28 -8.13
C SER A 202 -1.20 -18.07 -7.74
N LYS A 203 -2.12 -17.65 -8.62
CA LYS A 203 -3.18 -16.69 -8.32
C LYS A 203 -4.53 -17.37 -8.54
N ASN A 204 -5.38 -17.37 -7.49
CA ASN A 204 -6.69 -18.03 -7.52
C ASN A 204 -6.61 -19.51 -8.01
N GLY A 205 -5.57 -20.23 -7.59
CA GLY A 205 -5.34 -21.64 -7.91
C GLY A 205 -4.74 -21.92 -9.31
N GLN A 206 -4.42 -20.88 -10.10
CA GLN A 206 -3.73 -21.01 -11.38
C GLN A 206 -2.26 -20.61 -11.23
N VAL A 207 -1.34 -21.46 -11.67
CA VAL A 207 0.09 -21.15 -11.69
C VAL A 207 0.35 -19.99 -12.65
N VAL A 208 0.97 -18.93 -12.15
CA VAL A 208 1.29 -17.72 -12.91
C VAL A 208 2.79 -17.53 -13.11
N ASP A 209 3.63 -18.09 -12.22
CA ASP A 209 5.09 -18.04 -12.30
C ASP A 209 5.73 -19.22 -11.59
N SER A 210 7.01 -19.49 -11.89
CA SER A 210 7.82 -20.47 -11.20
C SER A 210 9.30 -20.12 -11.28
N LYS A 211 10.04 -20.38 -10.18
CA LYS A 211 11.46 -20.05 -10.07
C LYS A 211 12.21 -21.08 -9.22
N VAL A 212 13.51 -21.23 -9.49
CA VAL A 212 14.45 -21.91 -8.59
C VAL A 212 15.18 -20.87 -7.78
N ILE A 213 15.10 -20.95 -6.48
CA ILE A 213 15.78 -20.11 -5.51
C ILE A 213 16.90 -20.93 -4.87
N GLN A 214 17.99 -20.27 -4.53
CA GLN A 214 19.15 -20.91 -3.92
C GLN A 214 19.58 -20.18 -2.65
N PRO A 215 18.85 -20.38 -1.53
CA PRO A 215 19.18 -19.76 -0.25
C PRO A 215 20.52 -20.28 0.30
N SER A 216 21.18 -19.45 1.09
CA SER A 216 22.31 -19.84 1.95
C SER A 216 23.53 -20.42 1.23
N ILE A 217 24.01 -19.83 0.13
CA ILE A 217 25.35 -20.08 -0.36
C ILE A 217 26.29 -19.05 0.28
N GLU A 218 27.42 -19.51 0.79
CA GLU A 218 28.49 -18.61 1.27
C GLU A 218 28.89 -17.64 0.13
N ASN A 219 28.62 -16.35 0.31
CA ASN A 219 28.69 -15.27 -0.67
C ASN A 219 27.58 -15.27 -1.74
N ALA A 220 26.38 -15.79 -1.45
CA ALA A 220 25.22 -15.63 -2.31
C ALA A 220 24.86 -14.12 -2.42
N ASN A 221 24.39 -13.78 -3.59
CA ASN A 221 23.75 -12.49 -3.81
C ASN A 221 22.31 -12.60 -3.28
N ILE A 222 21.84 -11.62 -2.54
CA ILE A 222 20.44 -11.53 -2.07
C ILE A 222 19.43 -11.80 -3.19
N GLY A 223 19.74 -11.43 -4.44
CA GLY A 223 18.90 -11.74 -5.60
C GLY A 223 18.75 -13.24 -5.90
N ASP A 224 19.74 -14.09 -5.53
CA ASP A 224 19.67 -15.54 -5.68
C ASP A 224 18.81 -16.19 -4.56
N GLU A 225 18.73 -15.52 -3.42
CA GLU A 225 17.96 -15.91 -2.24
C GLU A 225 16.55 -15.35 -2.26
N THR A 226 16.23 -14.42 -3.19
CA THR A 226 14.94 -13.77 -3.29
C THR A 226 14.11 -14.32 -4.46
N TYR A 227 12.93 -14.80 -4.15
CA TYR A 227 11.88 -14.94 -5.15
C TYR A 227 11.26 -13.57 -5.41
N TYR A 228 11.14 -13.17 -6.66
CA TYR A 228 10.37 -11.98 -7.04
C TYR A 228 9.55 -12.23 -8.30
N TYR A 229 8.34 -11.69 -8.30
CA TYR A 229 7.38 -11.76 -9.41
C TYR A 229 7.12 -10.37 -9.97
N LYS A 230 7.40 -10.21 -11.25
CA LYS A 230 7.19 -8.96 -11.98
C LYS A 230 5.88 -8.99 -12.75
N LYS A 231 5.18 -7.86 -12.74
CA LYS A 231 3.95 -7.66 -13.50
C LYS A 231 3.91 -6.26 -14.08
N ASP A 232 3.20 -6.11 -15.20
CA ASP A 232 2.85 -4.79 -15.71
C ASP A 232 1.69 -4.23 -14.88
N ILE A 233 1.87 -3.02 -14.35
CA ILE A 233 0.87 -2.28 -13.60
C ILE A 233 0.36 -1.14 -14.47
N GLY A 234 -0.83 -1.31 -15.03
CA GLY A 234 -1.36 -0.37 -16.00
C GLY A 234 -0.41 -0.18 -17.20
N ASN A 235 0.17 1.01 -17.34
CA ASN A 235 1.13 1.33 -18.39
C ASN A 235 2.60 1.17 -17.97
N THR A 236 2.86 0.96 -16.68
CA THR A 236 4.21 0.80 -16.12
C THR A 236 4.64 -0.66 -16.25
N LYS A 237 5.82 -0.89 -16.79
CA LYS A 237 6.30 -2.22 -17.17
C LYS A 237 7.22 -2.83 -16.12
N GLY A 238 7.03 -4.14 -15.87
CA GLY A 238 8.00 -4.96 -15.17
C GLY A 238 8.15 -4.64 -13.68
N ILE A 239 7.14 -4.07 -13.03
CA ILE A 239 7.17 -3.79 -11.59
C ILE A 239 7.17 -5.10 -10.81
N VAL A 240 8.08 -5.26 -9.86
CA VAL A 240 8.05 -6.35 -8.89
C VAL A 240 6.88 -6.11 -7.95
N ILE A 241 5.88 -6.98 -7.97
CA ILE A 241 4.71 -6.85 -7.10
C ILE A 241 4.76 -7.80 -5.90
N ILE A 242 5.59 -8.81 -5.96
CA ILE A 242 5.84 -9.77 -4.86
C ILE A 242 7.33 -10.03 -4.78
N ALA A 243 7.90 -9.89 -3.58
CA ALA A 243 9.24 -10.33 -3.25
C ALA A 243 9.20 -11.18 -1.97
N VAL A 244 9.94 -12.31 -1.95
CA VAL A 244 10.03 -13.21 -0.79
C VAL A 244 11.48 -13.65 -0.63
N HIS A 245 12.09 -13.30 0.50
CA HIS A 245 13.45 -13.72 0.83
C HIS A 245 13.46 -15.08 1.54
N PHE A 246 14.24 -16.01 1.01
CA PHE A 246 14.40 -17.35 1.53
C PHE A 246 15.65 -17.45 2.40
N LYS A 247 15.44 -17.62 3.70
CA LYS A 247 16.53 -17.76 4.67
C LYS A 247 17.14 -19.16 4.64
N ASN A 248 16.30 -20.20 4.64
CA ASN A 248 16.72 -21.61 4.66
C ASN A 248 15.70 -22.50 3.97
N VAL A 249 16.22 -23.65 3.47
CA VAL A 249 15.39 -24.74 2.96
C VAL A 249 15.85 -26.07 3.53
N PHE A 250 14.91 -26.96 3.79
CA PHE A 250 15.16 -28.28 4.37
C PHE A 250 14.44 -29.34 3.54
N ASP A 251 15.23 -30.31 3.03
CA ASP A 251 14.65 -31.53 2.46
C ASP A 251 14.09 -32.40 3.59
N SER A 252 12.82 -32.65 3.51
CA SER A 252 12.08 -33.48 4.44
C SER A 252 10.89 -34.11 3.73
N ALA A 253 10.14 -34.96 4.40
CA ALA A 253 8.92 -35.53 3.83
C ALA A 253 7.94 -34.49 3.28
N ASN A 254 8.00 -33.24 3.80
CA ASN A 254 7.11 -32.14 3.41
C ASN A 254 7.86 -30.93 2.83
N ASN A 255 9.15 -31.01 2.53
CA ASN A 255 9.95 -29.92 2.03
C ASN A 255 9.63 -28.59 2.73
N ILE A 256 10.50 -28.11 3.60
CA ILE A 256 10.25 -26.93 4.43
C ILE A 256 11.14 -25.79 3.97
N ALA A 257 10.58 -24.59 3.92
CA ALA A 257 11.35 -23.35 3.76
C ALA A 257 11.05 -22.36 4.89
N THR A 258 12.05 -21.60 5.27
CA THR A 258 11.94 -20.46 6.17
C THR A 258 12.23 -19.20 5.37
N VAL A 259 11.36 -18.20 5.50
CA VAL A 259 11.46 -16.88 4.90
C VAL A 259 11.51 -15.82 6.01
N ASP A 260 12.20 -14.72 5.78
CA ASP A 260 12.34 -13.60 6.72
C ASP A 260 12.28 -12.24 6.01
N GLY A 261 11.58 -12.19 4.90
CA GLY A 261 11.22 -10.99 4.17
C GLY A 261 10.11 -11.30 3.20
N VAL A 262 8.98 -10.61 3.32
CA VAL A 262 7.84 -10.70 2.40
C VAL A 262 7.37 -9.30 2.08
N PHE A 263 7.35 -8.96 0.79
CA PHE A 263 6.81 -7.71 0.29
C PHE A 263 5.78 -7.98 -0.80
N GLN A 264 4.64 -7.31 -0.72
CA GLN A 264 3.63 -7.37 -1.76
C GLN A 264 2.91 -6.04 -1.91
N ILE A 265 2.74 -5.61 -3.15
CA ILE A 265 1.83 -4.52 -3.51
C ILE A 265 0.66 -5.05 -4.34
N SER A 266 -0.44 -4.33 -4.34
CA SER A 266 -1.62 -4.67 -5.15
C SER A 266 -1.28 -4.70 -6.64
N ASP A 267 -1.82 -5.67 -7.36
CA ASP A 267 -1.72 -5.72 -8.82
C ASP A 267 -2.83 -4.90 -9.53
N THR A 268 -3.64 -4.21 -8.73
CA THR A 268 -4.71 -3.31 -9.20
C THR A 268 -4.39 -1.89 -8.74
N PRO A 269 -3.82 -1.04 -9.62
CA PRO A 269 -3.36 0.28 -9.21
C PRO A 269 -4.52 1.24 -8.93
N THR A 270 -4.27 2.16 -8.02
CA THR A 270 -5.10 3.34 -7.78
C THR A 270 -4.70 4.45 -8.76
N SER A 271 -5.68 5.04 -9.43
CA SER A 271 -5.42 6.13 -10.38
C SER A 271 -5.27 7.45 -9.63
N ILE A 272 -4.16 8.15 -9.88
CA ILE A 272 -3.91 9.52 -9.42
C ILE A 272 -3.78 10.49 -10.59
N ALA A 273 -4.34 10.14 -11.75
CA ALA A 273 -4.22 10.97 -12.95
C ALA A 273 -4.86 12.37 -12.76
N THR A 274 -4.22 13.40 -13.33
CA THR A 274 -4.75 14.75 -13.33
C THR A 274 -6.18 14.80 -13.88
N GLY A 275 -7.08 15.44 -13.14
CA GLY A 275 -8.51 15.52 -13.44
C GLY A 275 -9.34 14.41 -12.79
N GLN A 276 -8.73 13.39 -12.18
CA GLN A 276 -9.45 12.40 -11.37
C GLN A 276 -10.13 13.10 -10.20
N GLN A 277 -11.40 12.77 -9.97
CA GLN A 277 -12.22 13.36 -8.92
C GLN A 277 -12.46 12.37 -7.78
N TYR A 278 -12.31 12.84 -6.55
CA TYR A 278 -12.63 12.18 -5.30
C TYR A 278 -13.62 13.07 -4.55
N ASP A 279 -14.91 12.78 -4.63
CA ASP A 279 -16.03 13.58 -4.10
C ASP A 279 -15.96 15.07 -4.47
N LYS A 280 -15.51 15.93 -3.55
CA LYS A 280 -15.38 17.37 -3.76
C LYS A 280 -14.00 17.81 -4.25
N MET A 281 -13.01 16.94 -4.10
CA MET A 281 -11.63 17.22 -4.48
C MET A 281 -11.31 16.62 -5.85
N SER A 282 -10.46 17.31 -6.61
CA SER A 282 -9.97 16.81 -7.90
C SER A 282 -8.46 16.94 -7.98
N ILE A 283 -7.79 15.93 -8.54
CA ILE A 283 -6.34 15.96 -8.74
C ILE A 283 -5.99 17.05 -9.76
N ARG A 284 -5.17 18.00 -9.35
CA ARG A 284 -4.71 19.14 -10.18
C ARG A 284 -3.37 18.87 -10.81
N SER A 285 -2.48 18.28 -10.07
CA SER A 285 -1.16 17.92 -10.55
C SER A 285 -0.65 16.65 -9.91
N VAL A 286 0.09 15.91 -10.71
CA VAL A 286 0.97 14.82 -10.28
C VAL A 286 2.33 15.16 -10.86
N ASP A 287 3.31 15.32 -10.00
CA ASP A 287 4.70 15.54 -10.39
C ASP A 287 5.53 14.32 -10.04
N PRO A 288 5.86 13.46 -11.01
CA PRO A 288 6.63 12.26 -10.75
C PRO A 288 8.11 12.53 -10.43
N THR A 289 8.58 13.76 -10.63
CA THR A 289 9.97 14.14 -10.31
C THR A 289 10.11 14.50 -8.83
N THR A 290 9.15 15.26 -8.31
CA THR A 290 9.07 15.61 -6.89
C THR A 290 8.20 14.63 -6.11
N MET A 291 7.65 13.62 -6.78
CA MET A 291 6.78 12.59 -6.19
C MET A 291 5.58 13.17 -5.45
N THR A 292 4.99 14.26 -5.98
CA THR A 292 3.95 15.05 -5.30
C THR A 292 2.61 14.94 -6.03
N VAL A 293 1.53 14.78 -5.24
CA VAL A 293 0.13 14.85 -5.71
C VAL A 293 -0.56 16.01 -5.04
N VAL A 294 -1.26 16.84 -5.83
CA VAL A 294 -2.05 17.98 -5.32
C VAL A 294 -3.49 17.83 -5.77
N MET A 295 -4.43 17.96 -4.83
CA MET A 295 -5.86 18.01 -5.10
C MET A 295 -6.43 19.33 -4.57
N ASP A 296 -7.48 19.82 -5.20
CA ASP A 296 -8.26 20.94 -4.70
C ASP A 296 -9.75 20.80 -5.03
N ASN A 297 -10.57 21.66 -4.40
CA ASN A 297 -12.01 21.69 -4.61
C ASN A 297 -12.46 22.81 -5.59
N LYS A 298 -11.57 23.31 -6.45
CA LYS A 298 -11.82 24.47 -7.33
C LYS A 298 -13.11 24.36 -8.14
N ASP A 299 -13.42 23.16 -8.65
CA ASP A 299 -14.60 22.92 -9.49
C ASP A 299 -15.85 22.53 -8.67
N ASN A 300 -15.69 22.35 -7.36
CA ASN A 300 -16.73 21.88 -6.43
C ASN A 300 -16.76 22.77 -5.17
N PRO A 301 -17.41 23.95 -5.22
CA PRO A 301 -17.50 24.82 -4.05
C PRO A 301 -18.14 24.11 -2.86
N ILE A 302 -17.57 24.31 -1.68
CA ILE A 302 -18.04 23.73 -0.43
C ILE A 302 -18.61 24.84 0.42
N THR A 303 -19.87 24.67 0.87
CA THR A 303 -20.50 25.59 1.83
C THR A 303 -20.44 24.97 3.20
N LEU A 304 -19.63 25.52 4.07
CA LEU A 304 -19.62 25.14 5.48
C LEU A 304 -20.88 25.67 6.16
N SER A 305 -21.57 24.83 6.90
CA SER A 305 -22.77 25.18 7.66
C SER A 305 -22.65 24.58 9.05
N LYS A 306 -23.12 25.34 10.05
CA LYS A 306 -23.13 24.88 11.44
C LYS A 306 -23.87 23.54 11.58
N ASP A 307 -23.30 22.63 12.34
CA ASP A 307 -23.85 21.32 12.69
C ASP A 307 -24.17 20.45 11.45
N LYS A 308 -23.33 20.54 10.40
CA LYS A 308 -23.44 19.69 9.20
C LYS A 308 -22.09 19.11 8.84
N ASP A 309 -22.08 17.79 8.66
CA ASP A 309 -20.95 17.07 8.09
C ASP A 309 -20.95 17.23 6.57
N ILE A 310 -19.78 17.38 5.99
CA ILE A 310 -19.60 17.54 4.55
C ILE A 310 -18.54 16.57 4.10
N LYS A 311 -18.92 15.60 3.29
CA LYS A 311 -17.97 14.69 2.67
C LYS A 311 -17.07 15.48 1.73
N LEU A 312 -15.77 15.49 2.04
CA LEU A 312 -14.77 16.22 1.29
C LEU A 312 -14.13 15.35 0.20
N MET A 313 -13.61 14.21 0.62
CA MET A 313 -12.94 13.23 -0.25
C MET A 313 -12.94 11.88 0.43
N ASP A 314 -13.29 10.82 -0.29
CA ASP A 314 -13.38 9.47 0.21
C ASP A 314 -14.11 9.38 1.57
N ASP A 315 -13.49 8.89 2.63
CA ASP A 315 -14.06 8.79 3.98
C ASP A 315 -13.80 10.01 4.87
N PHE A 316 -13.28 11.12 4.32
CA PHE A 316 -13.06 12.37 5.05
C PHE A 316 -14.27 13.31 4.97
N TYR A 317 -14.76 13.74 6.17
CA TYR A 317 -15.90 14.62 6.38
C TYR A 317 -15.52 15.92 7.04
#